data_8b2e59dfebfba74ba2c97a4b1bc3ef58
#
_entry.id   8b2e59dfebfba74ba2c97a4b1bc3ef58
#
_cell.length_a   1.000
_cell.length_b   1.000
_cell.length_c   1.000
_cell.angle_alpha   90.00
_cell.angle_beta   90.00
_cell.angle_gamma   90.00
#
_symmetry.space_group_name_H-M   'P 1'
#
loop_
_entity.id
_entity.type
_entity.pdbx_description
1 polymer ?
#
loop_
_entity_poly.entity_id
_entity_poly.type
_entity_poly.pdbx_seq_one_letter_code
_entity_poly.pdbx_strand_id
1 'polypeptide(L)'
;MKYVIRIVISGLALMMIPATVSGQFTAPELLGRPTDQSVTVNVVPSQNMQIYYEYGTSSGSYTGQTASASATSGQPHESVISGLSANTMYYYRIRYSTNGGSTWSSGTECSFHTQRAPGSTFRFSITSDSHVNIMLGSATTWRQTLANVVGDGSDFHIDLGDTFAMDNVSTQSGADQAYLYQRTNDFFDEVNHSLPLFLAIGNHEQEEGWHLDDTGNPLTSPPVMGTNARKKYYPNPIPDAFYTGNTDTYASLDGDQLHEDYYAWQWGDALFIILDPFWYTTTKPFTGNTGGGEGTDTGSGDRWDWTLGQAQFNWFKDLIVNSTASYKFVFAHHMTGGSDDYVRGGAVPAHLVEWGGYNEAGTVYEWAGKRAGWGNDPVKKLMEDYGVSAFFHGHDHQYAYELRDGVVYHSLPAAGFSGSGFNIYSEANQYTERVLPSPGHLRVTVTPQQATVDYIATSGGGVNHTYTILPNAPAATHDLTIAAEPVGTGATTPAPGVHTYTENAVVNITAIPAPGYAFDQWTGPVADAGSSSTTVTMGSDVSVSASFIPARSGDINGDKAYNSTDALVILLCEAGITSIAQFCPCNCGDVNGDGVVNSTDALIILINSAGIPNSYQVGTADCPTSGVTPCPGCSGGK
;
A
#
# COMPACT_ATOMS: atom_id res chain seq x y z
N MET A 1 19.84 5.81 69.55
CA MET A 1 19.66 6.08 68.14
C MET A 1 19.24 4.79 67.46
N LYS A 2 17.95 4.63 67.15
CA LYS A 2 17.39 3.43 66.50
C LYS A 2 17.33 3.68 64.99
N TYR A 3 18.10 2.95 64.22
CA TYR A 3 17.99 2.95 62.76
C TYR A 3 16.83 2.03 62.34
N VAL A 4 15.84 2.61 61.65
CA VAL A 4 14.76 1.86 60.98
C VAL A 4 15.21 1.60 59.55
N ILE A 5 15.51 0.34 59.25
CA ILE A 5 15.75 -0.13 57.88
C ILE A 5 14.37 -0.31 57.21
N ARG A 6 14.03 0.53 56.22
CA ARG A 6 12.90 0.27 55.32
C ARG A 6 13.37 -0.66 54.19
N ILE A 7 12.90 -1.88 54.24
CA ILE A 7 13.02 -2.82 53.12
C ILE A 7 11.94 -2.42 52.09
N VAL A 8 12.39 -1.93 50.95
CA VAL A 8 11.54 -1.74 49.77
C VAL A 8 11.49 -3.10 49.06
N ILE A 9 10.38 -3.80 49.21
CA ILE A 9 10.07 -5.00 48.37
C ILE A 9 9.57 -4.47 47.02
N SER A 10 10.44 -4.42 46.03
CA SER A 10 10.04 -4.29 44.65
C SER A 10 9.37 -5.60 44.24
N GLY A 11 8.06 -5.56 44.09
CA GLY A 11 7.28 -6.69 43.54
C GLY A 11 7.69 -6.92 42.09
N LEU A 12 8.46 -7.95 41.87
CA LEU A 12 8.66 -8.54 40.54
C LEU A 12 7.30 -9.15 40.16
N ALA A 13 6.54 -8.48 39.30
CA ALA A 13 5.40 -9.08 38.65
C ALA A 13 5.97 -10.17 37.73
N LEU A 14 5.91 -11.41 38.16
CA LEU A 14 6.15 -12.57 37.33
C LEU A 14 5.02 -12.57 36.30
N MET A 15 5.27 -12.07 35.07
CA MET A 15 4.38 -12.32 33.95
C MET A 15 4.38 -13.83 33.74
N MET A 16 3.27 -14.48 34.10
CA MET A 16 3.02 -15.85 33.69
C MET A 16 2.91 -15.83 32.17
N ILE A 17 3.90 -16.37 31.48
CA ILE A 17 3.80 -16.74 30.08
C ILE A 17 2.67 -17.76 30.02
N PRO A 18 1.54 -17.49 29.35
CA PRO A 18 0.46 -18.44 29.27
C PRO A 18 0.95 -19.68 28.52
N ALA A 19 0.66 -20.85 29.06
CA ALA A 19 0.91 -22.10 28.37
C ALA A 19 0.15 -22.06 27.04
N THR A 20 0.89 -22.18 25.94
CA THR A 20 0.34 -22.29 24.59
C THR A 20 -0.71 -23.39 24.53
N VAL A 21 -1.80 -23.20 23.81
CA VAL A 21 -2.82 -24.23 23.50
C VAL A 21 -2.20 -25.22 22.49
N SER A 22 -1.01 -25.72 22.81
CA SER A 22 -0.25 -26.64 21.97
C SER A 22 -1.02 -27.95 21.82
N GLY A 23 -1.39 -28.30 20.60
CA GLY A 23 -2.05 -29.56 20.24
C GLY A 23 -3.35 -29.39 19.44
N GLN A 24 -4.04 -28.25 19.51
CA GLN A 24 -5.28 -28.01 18.76
C GLN A 24 -5.05 -27.20 17.50
N PHE A 25 -3.97 -26.42 17.44
CA PHE A 25 -3.58 -25.62 16.31
C PHE A 25 -2.17 -26.00 15.85
N THR A 26 -1.98 -26.12 14.54
CA THR A 26 -0.66 -26.22 13.91
C THR A 26 0.05 -24.87 14.01
N ALA A 27 -0.70 -23.76 13.79
CA ALA A 27 -0.24 -22.42 14.09
C ALA A 27 -1.36 -21.65 14.82
N PRO A 28 -1.04 -21.04 15.97
CA PRO A 28 -2.01 -20.27 16.76
C PRO A 28 -2.35 -18.95 16.06
N GLU A 29 -3.10 -18.11 16.75
CA GLU A 29 -3.56 -16.82 16.26
C GLU A 29 -2.40 -15.93 15.81
N LEU A 30 -2.54 -15.32 14.63
CA LEU A 30 -1.71 -14.25 14.13
C LEU A 30 -2.61 -13.11 13.63
N LEU A 31 -2.36 -11.89 14.11
CA LEU A 31 -3.09 -10.70 13.75
C LEU A 31 -2.45 -10.00 12.54
N GLY A 32 -3.27 -9.49 11.65
CA GLY A 32 -2.87 -8.59 10.57
C GLY A 32 -4.01 -7.68 10.15
N ARG A 33 -3.74 -6.77 9.26
CA ARG A 33 -4.73 -5.81 8.73
C ARG A 33 -5.55 -5.09 9.81
N PRO A 34 -4.94 -4.50 10.86
CA PRO A 34 -5.67 -3.71 11.83
C PRO A 34 -6.16 -2.40 11.20
N THR A 35 -7.42 -2.05 11.45
CA THR A 35 -8.02 -0.78 11.02
C THR A 35 -8.56 0.00 12.22
N ASP A 36 -9.30 1.06 11.96
CA ASP A 36 -10.06 1.78 12.98
C ASP A 36 -11.28 1.00 13.48
N GLN A 37 -11.74 -0.03 12.73
CA GLN A 37 -12.98 -0.76 13.00
C GLN A 37 -12.83 -2.29 12.96
N SER A 38 -11.65 -2.81 12.67
CA SER A 38 -11.45 -4.26 12.52
C SER A 38 -10.02 -4.71 12.73
N VAL A 39 -9.85 -6.02 12.89
CA VAL A 39 -8.57 -6.74 12.79
C VAL A 39 -8.84 -8.11 12.16
N THR A 40 -7.90 -8.62 11.37
CA THR A 40 -7.96 -9.98 10.83
C THR A 40 -7.12 -10.92 11.69
N VAL A 41 -7.68 -12.09 12.01
CA VAL A 41 -7.00 -13.16 12.74
C VAL A 41 -6.86 -14.35 11.81
N ASN A 42 -5.64 -14.87 11.63
CA ASN A 42 -5.33 -16.08 10.89
C ASN A 42 -4.90 -17.19 11.86
N VAL A 43 -5.44 -18.40 11.71
CA VAL A 43 -5.05 -19.60 12.48
C VAL A 43 -4.92 -20.80 11.55
N VAL A 44 -4.12 -21.79 11.95
CA VAL A 44 -4.04 -23.09 11.24
C VAL A 44 -4.45 -24.20 12.21
N PRO A 45 -5.67 -24.76 12.09
CA PRO A 45 -6.11 -25.83 12.99
C PRO A 45 -5.40 -27.16 12.69
N SER A 46 -5.11 -27.96 13.74
CA SER A 46 -4.52 -29.28 13.57
C SER A 46 -5.54 -30.36 13.24
N GLN A 47 -6.84 -30.09 13.41
CA GLN A 47 -7.97 -30.94 13.08
C GLN A 47 -9.18 -30.12 12.65
N ASN A 48 -10.16 -30.72 11.99
CA ASN A 48 -11.39 -30.03 11.64
C ASN A 48 -12.11 -29.55 12.90
N MET A 49 -12.49 -28.27 12.91
CA MET A 49 -13.18 -27.68 14.05
C MET A 49 -14.11 -26.53 13.61
N GLN A 50 -14.97 -26.10 14.53
CA GLN A 50 -15.65 -24.83 14.45
C GLN A 50 -14.93 -23.82 15.32
N ILE A 51 -14.85 -22.58 14.87
CA ILE A 51 -14.20 -21.49 15.60
C ILE A 51 -15.05 -20.22 15.55
N TYR A 52 -14.91 -19.39 16.58
CA TYR A 52 -15.31 -17.98 16.61
C TYR A 52 -14.45 -17.23 17.62
N TYR A 53 -14.51 -15.92 17.61
CA TYR A 53 -13.77 -15.05 18.52
C TYR A 53 -14.74 -14.31 19.44
N GLU A 54 -14.46 -14.31 20.74
CA GLU A 54 -15.07 -13.42 21.72
C GLU A 54 -14.14 -12.22 21.93
N TYR A 55 -14.71 -11.02 22.03
CA TYR A 55 -13.93 -9.81 22.22
C TYR A 55 -14.65 -8.75 23.06
N GLY A 56 -13.87 -7.83 23.66
CA GLY A 56 -14.39 -6.74 24.48
C GLY A 56 -13.28 -5.76 24.85
N THR A 57 -13.65 -4.65 25.50
CA THR A 57 -12.73 -3.57 25.88
C THR A 57 -12.15 -3.69 27.28
N SER A 58 -12.43 -4.79 27.99
CA SER A 58 -11.90 -5.06 29.32
C SER A 58 -11.49 -6.53 29.42
N SER A 59 -10.30 -6.79 29.97
CA SER A 59 -9.79 -8.14 30.19
C SER A 59 -10.80 -9.03 30.93
N GLY A 60 -11.01 -10.24 30.42
CA GLY A 60 -11.97 -11.21 30.94
C GLY A 60 -13.44 -10.88 30.70
N SER A 61 -13.78 -9.75 30.05
CA SER A 61 -15.16 -9.33 29.78
C SER A 61 -15.40 -9.15 28.28
N TYR A 62 -16.08 -10.12 27.67
CA TYR A 62 -16.33 -10.16 26.23
C TYR A 62 -17.78 -9.78 25.94
N THR A 63 -17.97 -8.66 25.26
CA THR A 63 -19.29 -8.11 24.93
C THR A 63 -19.69 -8.34 23.48
N GLY A 64 -18.75 -8.77 22.64
CA GLY A 64 -18.94 -9.10 21.23
C GLY A 64 -18.44 -10.49 20.91
N GLN A 65 -18.92 -11.04 19.80
CA GLN A 65 -18.41 -12.27 19.22
C GLN A 65 -18.57 -12.26 17.70
N THR A 66 -17.68 -12.96 16.99
CA THR A 66 -17.82 -13.22 15.55
C THR A 66 -18.83 -14.35 15.31
N ALA A 67 -19.30 -14.49 14.07
CA ALA A 67 -20.02 -15.69 13.66
C ALA A 67 -19.13 -16.92 13.75
N SER A 68 -19.71 -18.08 14.09
CA SER A 68 -18.99 -19.35 14.06
C SER A 68 -18.73 -19.79 12.62
N ALA A 69 -17.51 -20.24 12.35
CA ALA A 69 -17.06 -20.75 11.07
C ALA A 69 -16.44 -22.15 11.19
N SER A 70 -16.49 -22.92 10.10
CA SER A 70 -15.79 -24.20 10.01
C SER A 70 -14.37 -23.99 9.52
N ALA A 71 -13.40 -24.52 10.24
CA ALA A 71 -11.99 -24.49 9.90
C ALA A 71 -11.48 -25.91 9.62
N THR A 72 -10.74 -26.06 8.51
CA THR A 72 -10.27 -27.37 8.01
C THR A 72 -8.85 -27.65 8.52
N SER A 73 -8.61 -28.87 8.97
CA SER A 73 -7.29 -29.33 9.43
C SER A 73 -6.17 -28.99 8.45
N GLY A 74 -5.12 -28.36 8.94
CA GLY A 74 -3.92 -28.02 8.18
C GLY A 74 -4.12 -26.88 7.15
N GLN A 75 -5.31 -26.28 7.08
CA GLN A 75 -5.58 -25.13 6.20
C GLN A 75 -5.70 -23.85 7.03
N PRO A 76 -5.03 -22.75 6.64
CA PRO A 76 -5.24 -21.48 7.29
C PRO A 76 -6.70 -21.03 7.19
N HIS A 77 -7.18 -20.40 8.26
CA HIS A 77 -8.50 -19.83 8.33
C HIS A 77 -8.42 -18.40 8.85
N GLU A 78 -8.94 -17.47 8.07
CA GLU A 78 -9.04 -16.08 8.45
C GLU A 78 -10.42 -15.74 8.99
N SER A 79 -10.45 -14.98 10.05
CA SER A 79 -11.65 -14.39 10.64
C SER A 79 -11.43 -12.90 10.85
N VAL A 80 -12.43 -12.09 10.51
CA VAL A 80 -12.39 -10.66 10.77
C VAL A 80 -13.21 -10.34 12.02
N ILE A 81 -12.56 -9.78 13.02
CA ILE A 81 -13.23 -9.13 14.17
C ILE A 81 -13.53 -7.71 13.72
N SER A 82 -14.80 -7.35 13.57
CA SER A 82 -15.26 -6.09 13.00
C SER A 82 -16.32 -5.39 13.85
N GLY A 83 -16.69 -4.17 13.47
CA GLY A 83 -17.63 -3.34 14.24
C GLY A 83 -16.99 -2.77 15.51
N LEU A 84 -15.68 -2.62 15.50
CA LEU A 84 -14.90 -2.07 16.60
C LEU A 84 -14.96 -0.54 16.63
N SER A 85 -14.58 0.04 17.75
CA SER A 85 -14.38 1.48 17.90
C SER A 85 -12.92 1.84 17.62
N ALA A 86 -12.70 2.95 16.93
CA ALA A 86 -11.37 3.50 16.70
C ALA A 86 -10.66 3.87 18.03
N ASN A 87 -9.34 3.92 17.99
CA ASN A 87 -8.47 4.32 19.12
C ASN A 87 -8.80 3.59 20.43
N THR A 88 -9.00 2.28 20.35
CA THR A 88 -9.50 1.47 21.46
C THR A 88 -8.68 0.19 21.62
N MET A 89 -8.30 -0.13 22.86
CA MET A 89 -7.73 -1.43 23.22
C MET A 89 -8.83 -2.48 23.30
N TYR A 90 -8.63 -3.60 22.64
CA TYR A 90 -9.50 -4.76 22.70
C TYR A 90 -8.76 -5.97 23.27
N TYR A 91 -9.49 -6.79 24.04
CA TYR A 91 -9.11 -8.11 24.51
C TYR A 91 -9.95 -9.12 23.75
N TYR A 92 -9.34 -10.20 23.28
CA TYR A 92 -10.02 -11.23 22.53
C TYR A 92 -9.50 -12.62 22.85
N ARG A 93 -10.28 -13.65 22.55
CA ARG A 93 -9.84 -15.04 22.59
C ARG A 93 -10.57 -15.86 21.54
N ILE A 94 -9.90 -16.91 21.05
CA ILE A 94 -10.55 -17.90 20.21
C ILE A 94 -11.43 -18.83 21.05
N ARG A 95 -12.58 -19.20 20.49
CA ARG A 95 -13.43 -20.29 20.95
C ARG A 95 -13.45 -21.35 19.86
N TYR A 96 -13.23 -22.61 20.23
CA TYR A 96 -13.17 -23.69 19.26
C TYR A 96 -13.91 -24.94 19.76
N SER A 97 -14.46 -25.72 18.81
CA SER A 97 -15.18 -26.95 19.04
C SER A 97 -14.78 -28.00 18.01
N THR A 98 -14.38 -29.20 18.49
CA THR A 98 -14.03 -30.35 17.65
C THR A 98 -15.17 -31.35 17.50
N ASN A 99 -16.35 -31.06 18.05
CA ASN A 99 -17.51 -31.92 18.05
C ASN A 99 -18.79 -31.26 17.51
N GLY A 100 -18.59 -30.40 16.49
CA GLY A 100 -19.70 -29.74 15.78
C GLY A 100 -20.46 -28.71 16.61
N GLY A 101 -19.79 -28.03 17.55
CA GLY A 101 -20.41 -26.99 18.37
C GLY A 101 -21.12 -27.52 19.63
N SER A 102 -21.03 -28.80 19.93
CA SER A 102 -21.69 -29.37 21.12
C SER A 102 -21.02 -28.92 22.41
N THR A 103 -19.70 -28.76 22.40
CA THR A 103 -18.92 -28.14 23.50
C THR A 103 -17.85 -27.22 22.94
N TRP A 104 -17.52 -26.19 23.70
CA TRP A 104 -16.58 -25.17 23.30
C TRP A 104 -15.44 -25.02 24.32
N SER A 105 -14.22 -24.99 23.81
CA SER A 105 -13.02 -24.66 24.56
C SER A 105 -12.59 -23.21 24.27
N SER A 106 -11.76 -22.66 25.13
CA SER A 106 -11.21 -21.30 24.95
C SER A 106 -9.69 -21.36 24.74
N GLY A 107 -9.18 -20.55 23.87
CA GLY A 107 -7.77 -20.19 23.85
C GLY A 107 -7.41 -19.19 24.95
N THR A 108 -6.16 -18.76 24.95
CA THR A 108 -5.63 -17.70 25.82
C THR A 108 -6.24 -16.35 25.44
N GLU A 109 -6.40 -15.45 26.40
CA GLU A 109 -6.76 -14.07 26.12
C GLU A 109 -5.54 -13.34 25.55
N CYS A 110 -5.76 -12.66 24.42
CA CYS A 110 -4.82 -11.78 23.75
C CYS A 110 -5.41 -10.37 23.65
N SER A 111 -4.64 -9.41 23.17
CA SER A 111 -5.13 -8.03 23.02
C SER A 111 -4.53 -7.37 21.79
N PHE A 112 -5.18 -6.34 21.29
CA PHE A 112 -4.69 -5.47 20.22
C PHE A 112 -5.29 -4.07 20.36
N HIS A 113 -4.70 -3.11 19.67
CA HIS A 113 -5.24 -1.75 19.58
C HIS A 113 -5.74 -1.47 18.17
N THR A 114 -6.93 -0.87 18.02
CA THR A 114 -7.40 -0.32 16.74
C THR A 114 -6.63 0.95 16.41
N GLN A 115 -6.69 1.42 15.17
CA GLN A 115 -5.96 2.61 14.72
C GLN A 115 -6.01 3.73 15.74
N ARG A 116 -4.85 4.28 16.07
CA ARG A 116 -4.72 5.45 16.93
C ARG A 116 -5.25 6.71 16.25
N ALA A 117 -5.94 7.53 17.01
CA ALA A 117 -6.37 8.83 16.54
C ALA A 117 -5.17 9.78 16.35
N PRO A 118 -5.25 10.76 15.43
CA PRO A 118 -4.26 11.85 15.37
C PRO A 118 -4.05 12.51 16.73
N GLY A 119 -2.81 12.90 17.02
CA GLY A 119 -2.40 13.44 18.32
C GLY A 119 -2.13 12.39 19.40
N SER A 120 -2.34 11.11 19.13
CA SER A 120 -2.05 10.02 20.07
C SER A 120 -0.57 9.67 20.10
N THR A 121 -0.08 9.26 21.28
CA THR A 121 1.20 8.55 21.38
C THR A 121 1.00 7.07 21.10
N PHE A 122 1.87 6.51 20.27
CA PHE A 122 1.88 5.06 19.97
C PHE A 122 3.30 4.57 19.74
N ARG A 123 3.44 3.24 19.65
CA ARG A 123 4.72 2.57 19.37
C ARG A 123 4.53 1.53 18.27
N PHE A 124 5.63 1.30 17.55
CA PHE A 124 5.77 0.15 16.67
C PHE A 124 7.20 -0.38 16.74
N SER A 125 7.35 -1.67 16.45
CA SER A 125 8.66 -2.33 16.42
C SER A 125 8.98 -2.73 14.98
N ILE A 126 10.28 -2.76 14.65
CA ILE A 126 10.77 -3.14 13.33
C ILE A 126 11.86 -4.17 13.47
N THR A 127 11.73 -5.29 12.76
CA THR A 127 12.77 -6.32 12.59
C THR A 127 13.11 -6.50 11.13
N SER A 128 14.24 -7.13 10.84
CA SER A 128 14.69 -7.54 9.51
C SER A 128 15.72 -8.64 9.63
N ASP A 129 15.92 -9.38 8.55
CA ASP A 129 17.07 -10.27 8.40
C ASP A 129 17.21 -11.26 9.57
N SER A 130 16.15 -11.98 9.89
CA SER A 130 16.21 -13.02 10.91
C SER A 130 17.13 -14.15 10.48
N HIS A 131 17.17 -14.46 9.18
CA HIS A 131 18.04 -15.40 8.48
C HIS A 131 18.01 -16.81 9.07
N VAL A 132 17.01 -17.14 9.88
CA VAL A 132 16.89 -18.48 10.45
C VAL A 132 16.61 -19.49 9.33
N ASN A 133 17.46 -20.50 9.20
CA ASN A 133 17.50 -21.48 8.10
C ASN A 133 17.92 -20.92 6.73
N ILE A 134 18.41 -19.68 6.67
CA ILE A 134 19.00 -19.08 5.47
C ILE A 134 20.53 -19.10 5.62
N MET A 135 21.08 -18.09 6.31
CA MET A 135 22.51 -17.99 6.61
C MET A 135 22.71 -17.23 7.92
N LEU A 136 23.72 -17.60 8.70
CA LEU A 136 24.14 -16.86 9.91
C LEU A 136 23.06 -16.60 10.97
N GLY A 137 21.81 -16.95 10.71
CA GLY A 137 20.71 -16.78 11.64
C GLY A 137 20.66 -17.87 12.70
N SER A 138 20.25 -17.50 13.89
CA SER A 138 20.08 -18.38 15.05
C SER A 138 18.66 -18.32 15.57
N ALA A 139 17.99 -19.45 15.65
CA ALA A 139 16.67 -19.55 16.25
C ALA A 139 16.64 -19.04 17.70
N THR A 140 17.72 -19.26 18.46
CA THR A 140 17.83 -18.75 19.85
C THR A 140 17.91 -17.23 19.91
N THR A 141 18.71 -16.64 19.04
CA THR A 141 18.85 -15.19 18.95
C THR A 141 17.54 -14.56 18.50
N TRP A 142 16.91 -15.15 17.47
CA TRP A 142 15.64 -14.65 16.94
C TRP A 142 14.54 -14.67 18.00
N ARG A 143 14.35 -15.76 18.76
CA ARG A 143 13.43 -15.81 19.89
C ARG A 143 13.71 -14.73 20.91
N GLN A 144 14.99 -14.49 21.24
CA GLN A 144 15.35 -13.47 22.22
C GLN A 144 15.03 -12.06 21.69
N THR A 145 15.26 -11.79 20.40
CA THR A 145 14.88 -10.51 19.79
C THR A 145 13.37 -10.30 19.86
N LEU A 146 12.59 -11.32 19.47
CA LEU A 146 11.13 -11.26 19.52
C LEU A 146 10.59 -11.12 20.96
N ALA A 147 11.21 -11.76 21.93
CA ALA A 147 10.87 -11.57 23.35
C ALA A 147 11.09 -10.12 23.81
N ASN A 148 12.11 -9.42 23.28
CA ASN A 148 12.30 -8.01 23.53
C ASN A 148 11.22 -7.16 22.83
N VAL A 149 10.83 -7.51 21.59
CA VAL A 149 9.72 -6.87 20.85
C VAL A 149 8.42 -6.93 21.64
N VAL A 150 8.09 -8.08 22.25
CA VAL A 150 6.92 -8.20 23.15
C VAL A 150 7.01 -7.20 24.30
N GLY A 151 8.21 -7.00 24.87
CA GLY A 151 8.45 -6.07 25.97
C GLY A 151 8.32 -4.59 25.61
N ASP A 152 8.32 -4.23 24.34
CA ASP A 152 8.26 -2.84 23.88
C ASP A 152 6.88 -2.20 24.08
N GLY A 153 5.80 -2.98 24.13
CA GLY A 153 4.43 -2.49 24.23
C GLY A 153 4.01 -1.71 22.97
N SER A 154 4.36 -2.24 21.81
CA SER A 154 4.03 -1.69 20.50
C SER A 154 2.57 -1.95 20.13
N ASP A 155 2.00 -1.14 19.23
CA ASP A 155 0.65 -1.35 18.67
C ASP A 155 0.69 -2.36 17.52
N PHE A 156 1.80 -2.44 16.79
CA PHE A 156 2.04 -3.39 15.69
C PHE A 156 3.54 -3.62 15.47
N HIS A 157 3.83 -4.63 14.68
CA HIS A 157 5.19 -5.06 14.32
C HIS A 157 5.35 -5.03 12.79
N ILE A 158 6.49 -4.55 12.31
CA ILE A 158 6.88 -4.57 10.89
C ILE A 158 8.11 -5.46 10.76
N ASP A 159 8.07 -6.43 9.86
CA ASP A 159 9.25 -7.21 9.46
C ASP A 159 9.63 -6.88 8.02
N LEU A 160 10.90 -6.54 7.79
CA LEU A 160 11.38 -6.04 6.49
C LEU A 160 11.91 -7.14 5.57
N GLY A 161 11.63 -8.40 5.86
CA GLY A 161 12.01 -9.53 5.02
C GLY A 161 13.34 -10.18 5.39
N ASP A 162 13.77 -11.11 4.53
CA ASP A 162 14.84 -12.08 4.78
C ASP A 162 14.58 -12.90 6.05
N THR A 163 13.32 -13.24 6.23
CA THR A 163 12.81 -13.98 7.37
C THR A 163 12.30 -15.36 6.96
N PHE A 164 11.84 -15.52 5.71
CA PHE A 164 11.29 -16.78 5.19
C PHE A 164 12.27 -17.44 4.24
N ALA A 165 12.77 -18.63 4.61
CA ALA A 165 13.82 -19.36 3.89
C ALA A 165 13.29 -20.02 2.60
N MET A 166 13.12 -19.22 1.55
CA MET A 166 12.66 -19.67 0.25
C MET A 166 13.78 -20.12 -0.70
N ASP A 167 15.06 -19.91 -0.35
CA ASP A 167 16.19 -20.35 -1.15
C ASP A 167 16.11 -21.85 -1.46
N ASN A 168 16.28 -22.19 -2.74
CA ASN A 168 16.22 -23.57 -3.23
C ASN A 168 14.85 -24.27 -3.04
N VAL A 169 13.78 -23.55 -2.71
CA VAL A 169 12.43 -24.07 -2.69
C VAL A 169 11.92 -24.23 -4.13
N SER A 170 11.49 -25.45 -4.49
CA SER A 170 11.04 -25.80 -5.85
C SER A 170 9.60 -26.33 -5.90
N THR A 171 8.87 -26.26 -4.80
CA THR A 171 7.49 -26.74 -4.72
C THR A 171 6.64 -25.82 -3.84
N GLN A 172 5.36 -25.69 -4.15
CA GLN A 172 4.41 -24.93 -3.30
C GLN A 172 4.40 -25.44 -1.86
N SER A 173 4.49 -26.76 -1.65
CA SER A 173 4.56 -27.33 -0.28
C SER A 173 5.82 -26.90 0.46
N GLY A 174 6.95 -26.72 -0.24
CA GLY A 174 8.17 -26.20 0.35
C GLY A 174 8.01 -24.73 0.76
N ALA A 175 7.39 -23.92 -0.11
CA ALA A 175 7.07 -22.54 0.20
C ALA A 175 6.14 -22.44 1.41
N ASP A 176 5.07 -23.22 1.41
CA ASP A 176 4.15 -23.31 2.54
C ASP A 176 4.88 -23.63 3.85
N GLN A 177 5.85 -24.54 3.83
CA GLN A 177 6.63 -24.92 5.01
C GLN A 177 7.57 -23.79 5.47
N ALA A 178 8.22 -23.06 4.54
CA ALA A 178 9.09 -21.96 4.87
C ALA A 178 8.32 -20.85 5.61
N TYR A 179 7.15 -20.47 5.11
CA TYR A 179 6.30 -19.47 5.77
C TYR A 179 5.69 -19.98 7.09
N LEU A 180 5.22 -21.22 7.12
CA LEU A 180 4.65 -21.83 8.34
C LEU A 180 5.71 -22.00 9.45
N TYR A 181 6.99 -22.17 9.09
CA TYR A 181 8.09 -22.32 10.04
C TYR A 181 8.18 -21.15 11.03
N GLN A 182 7.97 -19.93 10.57
CA GLN A 182 7.98 -18.72 11.42
C GLN A 182 6.76 -18.62 12.34
N ARG A 183 5.76 -19.48 12.16
CA ARG A 183 4.54 -19.53 12.99
C ARG A 183 4.47 -20.72 13.95
N THR A 184 5.51 -21.54 14.02
CA THR A 184 5.44 -22.83 14.74
C THR A 184 6.66 -23.10 15.62
N ASN A 185 7.54 -22.15 15.82
CA ASN A 185 8.84 -22.34 16.48
C ASN A 185 9.14 -21.31 17.57
N ASP A 186 8.13 -20.81 18.26
CA ASP A 186 8.22 -19.74 19.25
C ASP A 186 8.82 -18.47 18.61
N PHE A 187 8.35 -18.10 17.41
CA PHE A 187 8.73 -16.90 16.68
C PHE A 187 7.54 -15.94 16.57
N PHE A 188 6.97 -15.73 15.40
CA PHE A 188 5.82 -14.86 15.24
C PHE A 188 4.58 -15.34 16.01
N ASP A 189 4.47 -16.63 16.29
CA ASP A 189 3.42 -17.18 17.14
C ASP A 189 3.46 -16.68 18.60
N GLU A 190 4.65 -16.33 19.11
CA GLU A 190 4.80 -15.77 20.47
C GLU A 190 4.57 -14.24 20.53
N VAL A 191 4.53 -13.56 19.38
CA VAL A 191 4.47 -12.10 19.30
C VAL A 191 3.16 -11.63 18.70
N ASN A 192 2.82 -12.18 17.53
CA ASN A 192 1.81 -11.58 16.67
C ASN A 192 0.37 -12.02 16.96
N HIS A 193 0.13 -12.79 18.02
CA HIS A 193 -1.20 -12.92 18.61
C HIS A 193 -1.70 -11.63 19.28
N SER A 194 -0.80 -10.69 19.61
CA SER A 194 -1.15 -9.42 20.24
C SER A 194 -0.55 -8.18 19.55
N LEU A 195 0.35 -8.38 18.60
CA LEU A 195 0.93 -7.33 17.75
C LEU A 195 0.61 -7.66 16.29
N PRO A 196 -0.35 -6.97 15.65
CA PRO A 196 -0.59 -7.13 14.23
C PRO A 196 0.71 -6.99 13.42
N LEU A 197 0.92 -7.91 12.48
CA LEU A 197 2.14 -8.00 11.68
C LEU A 197 1.93 -7.36 10.31
N PHE A 198 2.93 -6.57 9.89
CA PHE A 198 3.09 -6.07 8.54
C PHE A 198 4.40 -6.60 7.95
N LEU A 199 4.37 -7.09 6.72
CA LEU A 199 5.51 -7.69 6.04
C LEU A 199 5.96 -6.83 4.86
N ALA A 200 7.27 -6.57 4.75
CA ALA A 200 7.91 -6.26 3.49
C ALA A 200 8.59 -7.53 2.94
N ILE A 201 8.86 -7.55 1.65
CA ILE A 201 9.45 -8.68 0.96
C ILE A 201 10.96 -8.47 0.90
N GLY A 202 11.74 -9.47 1.33
CA GLY A 202 13.19 -9.53 1.16
C GLY A 202 13.60 -10.41 -0.04
N ASN A 203 14.88 -10.44 -0.33
CA ASN A 203 15.37 -11.24 -1.46
C ASN A 203 15.35 -12.75 -1.19
N HIS A 204 15.44 -13.17 0.07
CA HIS A 204 15.34 -14.60 0.44
C HIS A 204 13.89 -15.11 0.46
N GLU A 205 12.90 -14.28 0.27
CA GLU A 205 11.52 -14.64 -0.03
C GLU A 205 11.32 -15.08 -1.48
N GLN A 206 12.28 -14.81 -2.38
CA GLN A 206 12.33 -15.24 -3.79
C GLN A 206 11.14 -14.72 -4.61
N GLU A 207 10.56 -13.56 -4.24
CA GLU A 207 9.46 -12.94 -5.00
C GLU A 207 9.99 -12.01 -6.11
N GLU A 208 11.20 -12.27 -6.62
CA GLU A 208 11.85 -11.47 -7.66
C GLU A 208 11.32 -11.78 -9.05
N GLY A 209 10.93 -10.73 -9.77
CA GLY A 209 10.31 -10.81 -11.09
C GLY A 209 11.17 -11.53 -12.15
N TRP A 210 12.50 -11.51 -12.04
CA TRP A 210 13.37 -12.21 -12.99
C TRP A 210 13.32 -13.75 -12.88
N HIS A 211 12.69 -14.29 -11.84
CA HIS A 211 12.47 -15.73 -11.67
C HIS A 211 11.10 -16.21 -12.17
N LEU A 212 10.24 -15.32 -12.71
CA LEU A 212 8.90 -15.68 -13.16
C LEU A 212 8.91 -16.72 -14.29
N ASP A 213 9.91 -16.70 -15.16
CA ASP A 213 10.02 -17.58 -16.33
C ASP A 213 10.95 -18.77 -16.15
N ASP A 214 11.59 -18.96 -14.99
CA ASP A 214 12.62 -19.98 -14.74
C ASP A 214 12.12 -21.41 -14.98
N THR A 215 10.85 -21.68 -14.73
CA THR A 215 10.28 -23.03 -14.87
C THR A 215 9.53 -23.23 -16.19
N GLY A 216 9.41 -22.21 -17.03
CA GLY A 216 8.57 -22.21 -18.23
C GLY A 216 7.06 -22.28 -17.94
N ASN A 217 6.67 -22.25 -16.65
CA ASN A 217 5.31 -22.15 -16.18
C ASN A 217 5.27 -21.18 -14.98
N PRO A 218 4.78 -19.95 -15.16
CA PRO A 218 4.74 -18.96 -14.07
C PRO A 218 4.09 -19.46 -12.78
N LEU A 219 3.09 -20.34 -12.87
CA LEU A 219 2.39 -20.88 -11.69
C LEU A 219 3.28 -21.74 -10.76
N THR A 220 4.44 -22.17 -11.24
CA THR A 220 5.41 -22.98 -10.49
C THR A 220 6.73 -22.25 -10.27
N SER A 221 6.79 -20.98 -10.62
CA SER A 221 7.96 -20.14 -10.40
C SER A 221 8.14 -19.78 -8.92
N PRO A 222 9.37 -19.55 -8.45
CA PRO A 222 9.62 -19.14 -7.07
C PRO A 222 8.79 -17.92 -6.64
N PRO A 223 8.68 -16.82 -7.42
CA PRO A 223 7.87 -15.66 -7.01
C PRO A 223 6.41 -16.00 -6.75
N VAL A 224 5.78 -16.77 -7.63
CA VAL A 224 4.38 -17.14 -7.46
C VAL A 224 4.19 -18.08 -6.27
N MET A 225 5.10 -19.03 -6.04
CA MET A 225 5.03 -19.92 -4.89
C MET A 225 5.23 -19.16 -3.57
N GLY A 226 6.17 -18.21 -3.51
CA GLY A 226 6.41 -17.34 -2.36
C GLY A 226 5.20 -16.48 -2.04
N THR A 227 4.69 -15.74 -3.03
CA THR A 227 3.49 -14.91 -2.90
C THR A 227 2.28 -15.72 -2.42
N ASN A 228 2.03 -16.91 -2.99
CA ASN A 228 0.94 -17.80 -2.56
C ASN A 228 1.08 -18.20 -1.08
N ALA A 229 2.29 -18.58 -0.65
CA ALA A 229 2.53 -19.00 0.73
C ALA A 229 2.42 -17.81 1.70
N ARG A 230 2.99 -16.65 1.37
CA ARG A 230 2.87 -15.43 2.17
C ARG A 230 1.40 -15.07 2.41
N LYS A 231 0.61 -14.97 1.36
CA LYS A 231 -0.82 -14.64 1.43
C LYS A 231 -1.65 -15.70 2.17
N LYS A 232 -1.26 -16.96 2.06
CA LYS A 232 -1.95 -18.07 2.70
C LYS A 232 -1.83 -18.05 4.23
N TYR A 233 -0.65 -17.69 4.74
CA TYR A 233 -0.35 -17.79 6.17
C TYR A 233 -0.35 -16.48 6.93
N TYR A 234 -0.33 -15.36 6.21
CA TYR A 234 -0.24 -14.00 6.78
C TYR A 234 -1.29 -13.08 6.18
N PRO A 235 -2.14 -12.44 7.01
CA PRO A 235 -3.14 -11.50 6.51
C PRO A 235 -2.47 -10.16 6.16
N ASN A 236 -1.98 -10.04 4.92
CA ASN A 236 -1.38 -8.80 4.42
C ASN A 236 -2.44 -7.77 4.03
N PRO A 237 -2.15 -6.46 4.08
CA PRO A 237 -3.03 -5.41 3.60
C PRO A 237 -3.39 -5.58 2.12
N ILE A 238 -4.66 -5.32 1.81
CA ILE A 238 -5.19 -5.21 0.45
C ILE A 238 -5.82 -3.83 0.29
N PRO A 239 -5.79 -3.23 -0.91
CA PRO A 239 -6.45 -1.95 -1.15
C PRO A 239 -7.94 -2.00 -0.82
N ASP A 240 -8.37 -1.10 0.07
CA ASP A 240 -9.75 -0.94 0.50
C ASP A 240 -10.02 0.53 0.91
N ALA A 241 -10.98 0.79 1.79
CA ALA A 241 -11.24 2.13 2.30
C ALA A 241 -10.18 2.63 3.31
N PHE A 242 -9.38 1.72 3.90
CA PHE A 242 -8.37 2.03 4.92
C PHE A 242 -6.94 1.91 4.38
N TYR A 243 -6.66 0.87 3.61
CA TYR A 243 -5.37 0.61 2.99
C TYR A 243 -5.36 1.04 1.53
N THR A 244 -4.24 1.59 1.07
CA THR A 244 -3.95 1.76 -0.36
C THR A 244 -2.77 0.88 -0.73
N GLY A 245 -2.60 0.52 -2.00
CA GLY A 245 -1.50 -0.34 -2.42
C GLY A 245 -1.69 -0.92 -3.81
N ASN A 246 -1.05 -2.07 -4.05
CA ASN A 246 -1.08 -2.73 -5.33
C ASN A 246 -2.47 -3.24 -5.70
N THR A 247 -2.94 -2.84 -6.88
CA THR A 247 -4.19 -3.31 -7.49
C THR A 247 -3.96 -4.28 -8.65
N ASP A 248 -2.69 -4.54 -9.01
CA ASP A 248 -2.35 -5.50 -10.04
C ASP A 248 -2.58 -6.92 -9.52
N THR A 249 -2.87 -7.82 -10.44
CA THR A 249 -3.07 -9.23 -10.13
C THR A 249 -2.00 -10.09 -10.78
N TYR A 250 -1.69 -11.20 -10.14
CA TYR A 250 -0.84 -12.25 -10.70
C TYR A 250 -1.63 -13.53 -10.89
N ALA A 251 -1.24 -14.34 -11.89
CA ALA A 251 -1.83 -15.64 -12.11
C ALA A 251 -1.42 -16.61 -11.00
N SER A 252 -2.39 -17.21 -10.31
CA SER A 252 -2.20 -18.27 -9.31
C SER A 252 -3.02 -19.50 -9.66
N LEU A 253 -2.84 -20.61 -8.90
CA LEU A 253 -3.62 -21.83 -9.07
C LEU A 253 -5.11 -21.61 -8.77
N ASP A 254 -5.45 -20.61 -7.97
CA ASP A 254 -6.82 -20.24 -7.58
C ASP A 254 -7.40 -19.10 -8.44
N GLY A 255 -6.80 -18.83 -9.61
CA GLY A 255 -7.14 -17.72 -10.50
C GLY A 255 -6.33 -16.46 -10.20
N ASP A 256 -6.68 -15.35 -10.88
CA ASP A 256 -5.96 -14.08 -10.68
C ASP A 256 -6.18 -13.56 -9.26
N GLN A 257 -5.09 -13.22 -8.59
CA GLN A 257 -5.06 -12.78 -7.20
C GLN A 257 -4.28 -11.45 -7.08
N LEU A 258 -4.67 -10.58 -6.15
CA LEU A 258 -3.88 -9.40 -5.80
C LEU A 258 -2.52 -9.81 -5.22
N HIS A 259 -1.49 -8.99 -5.48
CA HIS A 259 -0.12 -9.28 -5.01
C HIS A 259 0.05 -9.13 -3.50
N GLU A 260 -0.54 -8.11 -2.88
CA GLU A 260 -0.37 -7.80 -1.46
C GLU A 260 1.10 -7.53 -1.10
N ASP A 261 1.86 -6.89 -1.98
CA ASP A 261 3.31 -6.68 -1.92
C ASP A 261 3.70 -5.26 -1.44
N TYR A 262 3.08 -4.21 -2.03
CA TYR A 262 3.26 -2.84 -1.58
C TYR A 262 1.94 -2.23 -1.16
N TYR A 263 1.97 -1.48 -0.05
CA TYR A 263 0.77 -0.90 0.55
C TYR A 263 1.10 0.24 1.52
N ALA A 264 0.08 1.02 1.90
CA ALA A 264 0.22 2.08 2.87
C ALA A 264 -1.02 2.23 3.74
N TRP A 265 -0.79 2.75 4.95
CA TRP A 265 -1.85 3.08 5.91
C TRP A 265 -1.43 4.26 6.79
N GLN A 266 -2.41 4.87 7.44
CA GLN A 266 -2.17 5.90 8.44
C GLN A 266 -2.42 5.34 9.85
N TRP A 267 -1.57 5.74 10.82
CA TRP A 267 -1.73 5.42 12.23
C TRP A 267 -1.33 6.62 13.07
N GLY A 268 -2.30 7.20 13.82
CA GLY A 268 -2.07 8.47 14.49
C GLY A 268 -1.67 9.58 13.52
N ASP A 269 -0.58 10.26 13.83
CA ASP A 269 -0.01 11.34 13.01
C ASP A 269 0.99 10.87 11.94
N ALA A 270 1.13 9.55 11.74
CA ALA A 270 2.11 8.98 10.83
C ALA A 270 1.47 8.22 9.65
N LEU A 271 2.06 8.38 8.47
CA LEU A 271 1.83 7.59 7.28
C LEU A 271 2.93 6.52 7.15
N PHE A 272 2.54 5.28 6.92
CA PHE A 272 3.41 4.12 6.75
C PHE A 272 3.29 3.63 5.31
N ILE A 273 4.43 3.41 4.65
CA ILE A 273 4.50 3.04 3.23
C ILE A 273 5.47 1.87 3.08
N ILE A 274 4.98 0.70 2.71
CA ILE A 274 5.79 -0.47 2.36
C ILE A 274 5.97 -0.48 0.84
N LEU A 275 7.22 -0.62 0.39
CA LEU A 275 7.56 -0.73 -1.03
C LEU A 275 8.10 -2.14 -1.34
N ASP A 276 7.84 -2.61 -2.55
CA ASP A 276 8.41 -3.83 -3.11
C ASP A 276 9.42 -3.49 -4.21
N PRO A 277 10.73 -3.73 -4.01
CA PRO A 277 11.75 -3.50 -5.02
C PRO A 277 11.95 -4.70 -5.97
N PHE A 278 11.18 -5.80 -5.85
CA PHE A 278 11.49 -7.08 -6.47
C PHE A 278 10.58 -7.47 -7.63
N TRP A 279 9.25 -7.49 -7.44
CA TRP A 279 8.32 -8.08 -8.41
C TRP A 279 8.43 -7.49 -9.81
N TYR A 280 8.59 -6.17 -9.92
CA TYR A 280 8.64 -5.48 -11.21
C TYR A 280 10.04 -5.48 -11.84
N THR A 281 11.04 -5.96 -11.14
CA THR A 281 12.40 -6.17 -11.63
C THR A 281 12.46 -7.51 -12.38
N THR A 282 12.09 -7.50 -13.66
CA THR A 282 11.98 -8.72 -14.49
C THR A 282 13.27 -9.11 -15.20
N THR A 283 14.29 -8.28 -15.14
CA THR A 283 15.65 -8.58 -15.64
C THR A 283 16.61 -8.46 -14.47
N LYS A 284 17.35 -9.52 -14.16
CA LYS A 284 18.34 -9.48 -13.08
C LYS A 284 19.42 -8.43 -13.37
N PRO A 285 19.61 -7.45 -12.49
CA PRO A 285 20.42 -6.27 -12.81
C PRO A 285 21.92 -6.57 -13.00
N PHE A 286 22.50 -7.44 -12.19
CA PHE A 286 23.92 -7.81 -12.27
C PHE A 286 24.19 -9.13 -11.54
N THR A 287 25.41 -9.66 -11.71
CA THR A 287 25.85 -10.89 -11.02
C THR A 287 26.23 -10.61 -9.57
N GLY A 288 26.13 -11.63 -8.72
CA GLY A 288 26.47 -11.53 -7.30
C GLY A 288 25.27 -11.19 -6.44
N ASN A 289 25.46 -10.45 -5.37
CA ASN A 289 24.47 -10.23 -4.31
C ASN A 289 23.29 -9.32 -4.73
N THR A 290 22.53 -9.76 -5.72
CA THR A 290 21.36 -9.05 -6.25
C THR A 290 20.04 -9.60 -5.74
N GLY A 291 20.06 -10.57 -4.88
CA GLY A 291 18.89 -11.30 -4.41
C GLY A 291 19.27 -12.74 -4.15
N GLY A 292 18.41 -13.49 -3.48
CA GLY A 292 18.60 -14.89 -3.18
C GLY A 292 19.01 -15.72 -4.42
N GLY A 293 19.61 -16.85 -4.21
CA GLY A 293 20.06 -17.69 -5.30
C GLY A 293 21.42 -17.29 -5.81
N GLU A 294 22.40 -17.42 -4.97
CA GLU A 294 23.79 -17.37 -5.38
C GLU A 294 24.10 -18.52 -6.34
N GLY A 295 24.75 -18.21 -7.41
CA GLY A 295 25.21 -19.24 -8.33
C GLY A 295 25.59 -18.73 -9.71
N THR A 296 25.15 -19.45 -10.71
CA THR A 296 25.48 -19.22 -12.12
C THR A 296 24.63 -18.16 -12.80
N ASP A 297 23.76 -17.50 -12.05
CA ASP A 297 22.79 -16.56 -12.58
C ASP A 297 23.48 -15.25 -12.96
N THR A 298 23.52 -14.96 -14.24
CA THR A 298 24.21 -13.79 -14.78
C THR A 298 23.21 -12.69 -15.06
N GLY A 299 23.27 -11.60 -14.27
CA GLY A 299 22.49 -10.41 -14.54
C GLY A 299 22.89 -9.65 -15.80
N SER A 300 22.13 -8.64 -16.17
CA SER A 300 22.38 -7.76 -17.31
C SER A 300 23.63 -6.88 -17.13
N GLY A 301 24.00 -6.60 -15.89
CA GLY A 301 25.02 -5.61 -15.52
C GLY A 301 24.50 -4.18 -15.49
N ASP A 302 23.26 -3.91 -15.85
CA ASP A 302 22.65 -2.57 -15.77
C ASP A 302 21.79 -2.46 -14.50
N ARG A 303 22.20 -1.63 -13.57
CA ARG A 303 21.46 -1.41 -12.32
C ARG A 303 20.15 -0.66 -12.51
N TRP A 304 19.93 -0.02 -13.65
CA TRP A 304 18.65 0.55 -14.02
C TRP A 304 17.57 -0.52 -14.28
N ASP A 305 17.94 -1.79 -14.36
CA ASP A 305 16.98 -2.88 -14.41
C ASP A 305 16.30 -3.11 -13.05
N TRP A 306 16.92 -2.70 -11.92
CA TRP A 306 16.21 -2.55 -10.67
C TRP A 306 15.10 -1.51 -10.78
N THR A 307 13.88 -1.89 -10.43
CA THR A 307 12.75 -0.98 -10.57
C THR A 307 11.61 -1.29 -9.60
N LEU A 308 11.02 -0.23 -9.05
CA LEU A 308 9.72 -0.31 -8.38
C LEU A 308 8.57 -0.58 -9.36
N GLY A 309 8.80 -0.41 -10.69
CA GLY A 309 7.75 -0.35 -11.68
C GLY A 309 7.00 0.99 -11.68
N GLN A 310 6.53 1.40 -12.85
CA GLN A 310 5.89 2.72 -13.01
C GLN A 310 4.61 2.85 -12.18
N ALA A 311 3.83 1.78 -12.05
CA ALA A 311 2.58 1.80 -11.28
C ALA A 311 2.85 2.09 -9.80
N GLN A 312 3.78 1.35 -9.17
CA GLN A 312 4.16 1.56 -7.77
C GLN A 312 4.80 2.93 -7.55
N PHE A 313 5.69 3.36 -8.47
CA PHE A 313 6.31 4.68 -8.40
C PHE A 313 5.27 5.81 -8.44
N ASN A 314 4.30 5.75 -9.35
CA ASN A 314 3.24 6.76 -9.44
C ASN A 314 2.35 6.75 -8.18
N TRP A 315 1.97 5.57 -7.70
CA TRP A 315 1.22 5.41 -6.46
C TRP A 315 1.98 6.01 -5.25
N PHE A 316 3.27 5.69 -5.12
CA PHE A 316 4.12 6.24 -4.06
C PHE A 316 4.20 7.77 -4.11
N LYS A 317 4.45 8.32 -5.31
CA LYS A 317 4.50 9.75 -5.55
C LYS A 317 3.18 10.42 -5.15
N ASP A 318 2.05 9.93 -5.67
CA ASP A 318 0.73 10.50 -5.39
C ASP A 318 0.42 10.47 -3.88
N LEU A 319 0.80 9.39 -3.21
CA LEU A 319 0.58 9.21 -1.79
C LEU A 319 1.35 10.24 -0.95
N ILE A 320 2.67 10.42 -1.19
CA ILE A 320 3.48 11.35 -0.38
C ILE A 320 3.20 12.82 -0.69
N VAL A 321 2.88 13.14 -1.96
CA VAL A 321 2.52 14.50 -2.39
C VAL A 321 1.22 14.96 -1.71
N ASN A 322 0.22 14.09 -1.64
CA ASN A 322 -1.09 14.43 -1.10
C ASN A 322 -1.22 14.21 0.42
N SER A 323 -0.21 13.63 1.08
CA SER A 323 -0.28 13.34 2.51
C SER A 323 0.07 14.54 3.38
N THR A 324 -0.80 14.83 4.35
CA THR A 324 -0.61 15.83 5.40
C THR A 324 -0.07 15.23 6.71
N ALA A 325 0.32 13.97 6.72
CA ALA A 325 0.85 13.30 7.91
C ALA A 325 2.10 14.00 8.45
N SER A 326 2.17 14.17 9.77
CA SER A 326 3.31 14.80 10.45
C SER A 326 4.59 13.96 10.32
N TYR A 327 4.43 12.66 10.15
CA TYR A 327 5.54 11.74 9.91
C TYR A 327 5.20 10.87 8.69
N LYS A 328 6.18 10.65 7.83
CA LYS A 328 6.05 9.72 6.69
C LYS A 328 7.21 8.74 6.78
N PHE A 329 6.90 7.49 7.07
CA PHE A 329 7.86 6.40 7.18
C PHE A 329 7.75 5.50 5.97
N VAL A 330 8.86 5.31 5.27
CA VAL A 330 8.98 4.44 4.09
C VAL A 330 9.81 3.23 4.47
N PHE A 331 9.36 2.06 4.04
CA PHE A 331 9.97 0.77 4.33
C PHE A 331 10.15 -0.02 3.06
N ALA A 332 11.31 -0.63 2.88
CA ALA A 332 11.57 -1.64 1.87
C ALA A 332 12.70 -2.54 2.39
N HIS A 333 12.85 -3.74 1.83
CA HIS A 333 14.00 -4.55 2.19
C HIS A 333 15.32 -3.88 1.79
N HIS A 334 15.36 -3.31 0.58
CA HIS A 334 16.45 -2.43 0.12
C HIS A 334 15.95 -1.44 -0.95
N MET A 335 16.76 -0.45 -1.32
CA MET A 335 16.41 0.47 -2.39
C MET A 335 16.68 -0.15 -3.77
N THR A 336 16.01 0.34 -4.80
CA THR A 336 16.32 -0.03 -6.19
C THR A 336 17.66 0.55 -6.63
N GLY A 337 18.57 -0.31 -7.07
CA GLY A 337 19.93 0.06 -7.47
C GLY A 337 20.98 -0.23 -6.40
N GLY A 338 21.24 0.70 -5.50
CA GLY A 338 22.29 0.58 -4.49
C GLY A 338 23.71 0.73 -5.07
N SER A 339 24.72 0.32 -4.30
CA SER A 339 26.12 0.33 -4.72
C SER A 339 26.68 -1.09 -4.91
N ASP A 340 27.91 -1.20 -5.46
CA ASP A 340 28.51 -2.52 -5.78
C ASP A 340 28.88 -3.36 -4.57
N ASP A 341 29.29 -2.76 -3.48
CA ASP A 341 29.89 -3.46 -2.36
C ASP A 341 28.83 -3.95 -1.35
N TYR A 342 27.78 -4.60 -1.86
CA TYR A 342 26.70 -5.20 -1.08
C TYR A 342 25.78 -4.21 -0.37
N VAL A 343 26.01 -2.91 -0.43
CA VAL A 343 25.16 -1.90 0.19
C VAL A 343 23.96 -1.62 -0.70
N ARG A 344 22.77 -1.94 -0.21
CA ARG A 344 21.49 -1.78 -0.90
C ARG A 344 20.62 -0.68 -0.30
N GLY A 345 21.16 0.07 0.64
CA GLY A 345 20.49 1.17 1.30
C GLY A 345 21.46 2.30 1.65
N GLY A 346 21.07 3.17 2.57
CA GLY A 346 21.89 4.26 3.06
C GLY A 346 21.89 5.52 2.20
N ALA A 347 22.36 6.60 2.80
CA ALA A 347 22.34 7.93 2.21
C ALA A 347 23.33 8.11 1.05
N VAL A 348 24.45 7.34 1.07
CA VAL A 348 25.49 7.47 0.05
C VAL A 348 25.02 6.93 -1.30
N PRO A 349 24.50 5.70 -1.43
CA PRO A 349 24.02 5.20 -2.71
C PRO A 349 22.66 5.78 -3.13
N ALA A 350 21.94 6.48 -2.27
CA ALA A 350 20.59 6.97 -2.53
C ALA A 350 20.47 7.93 -3.73
N HIS A 351 21.58 8.56 -4.17
CA HIS A 351 21.57 9.42 -5.36
C HIS A 351 21.71 8.68 -6.68
N LEU A 352 21.94 7.36 -6.65
CA LEU A 352 22.23 6.53 -7.82
C LEU A 352 20.96 5.93 -8.43
N VAL A 353 21.03 5.58 -9.69
CA VAL A 353 20.09 4.80 -10.49
C VAL A 353 18.64 5.25 -10.30
N GLU A 354 17.68 4.36 -10.20
CA GLU A 354 16.26 4.72 -10.07
C GLU A 354 15.96 5.50 -8.81
N TRP A 355 16.67 5.22 -7.70
CA TRP A 355 16.40 5.93 -6.45
C TRP A 355 16.75 7.42 -6.53
N GLY A 356 17.87 7.77 -7.15
CA GLY A 356 18.38 9.16 -7.17
C GLY A 356 18.61 9.78 -8.54
N GLY A 357 18.47 9.03 -9.62
CA GLY A 357 18.52 9.55 -11.01
C GLY A 357 19.89 9.61 -11.64
N TYR A 358 20.98 9.42 -10.89
CA TYR A 358 22.32 9.43 -11.45
C TYR A 358 22.76 8.04 -11.92
N ASN A 359 23.71 8.00 -12.86
CA ASN A 359 24.35 6.74 -13.25
C ASN A 359 25.11 6.11 -12.06
N GLU A 360 25.53 4.86 -12.19
CA GLU A 360 26.28 4.12 -11.15
C GLU A 360 27.51 4.86 -10.62
N ALA A 361 28.19 5.61 -11.47
CA ALA A 361 29.35 6.41 -11.08
C ALA A 361 28.98 7.73 -10.37
N GLY A 362 27.71 8.08 -10.26
CA GLY A 362 27.22 9.31 -9.64
C GLY A 362 27.59 10.59 -10.40
N THR A 363 27.95 10.49 -11.69
CA THR A 363 28.53 11.61 -12.46
C THR A 363 27.60 12.20 -13.51
N VAL A 364 26.61 11.44 -13.98
CA VAL A 364 25.67 11.84 -15.02
C VAL A 364 24.24 11.60 -14.54
N TYR A 365 23.40 12.63 -14.61
CA TYR A 365 21.97 12.50 -14.32
C TYR A 365 21.24 11.91 -15.53
N GLU A 366 20.66 10.73 -15.39
CA GLU A 366 20.09 9.94 -16.49
C GLU A 366 18.58 9.72 -16.36
N TRP A 367 17.93 10.18 -15.28
CA TRP A 367 16.53 9.91 -14.94
C TRP A 367 15.56 10.04 -16.11
N ALA A 368 15.55 11.21 -16.78
CA ALA A 368 14.60 11.47 -17.86
C ALA A 368 14.72 10.51 -19.05
N GLY A 369 15.93 9.99 -19.29
CA GLY A 369 16.18 9.00 -20.35
C GLY A 369 15.84 7.58 -19.94
N LYS A 370 16.17 7.19 -18.71
CA LYS A 370 15.97 5.83 -18.17
C LYS A 370 14.54 5.60 -17.68
N ARG A 371 13.85 6.66 -17.19
CA ARG A 371 12.47 6.60 -16.66
C ARG A 371 11.57 7.61 -17.39
N ALA A 372 11.59 7.56 -18.73
CA ALA A 372 10.76 8.43 -19.56
C ALA A 372 9.27 8.25 -19.21
N GLY A 373 8.57 9.37 -18.94
CA GLY A 373 7.15 9.36 -18.59
C GLY A 373 6.83 9.15 -17.10
N TRP A 374 7.84 8.96 -16.22
CA TRP A 374 7.61 8.82 -14.78
C TRP A 374 7.52 10.16 -14.04
N GLY A 375 7.82 11.26 -14.69
CA GLY A 375 7.90 12.60 -14.11
C GLY A 375 9.34 13.09 -14.03
N ASN A 376 9.55 14.21 -13.34
CA ASN A 376 10.85 14.88 -13.34
C ASN A 376 11.78 14.43 -12.22
N ASP A 377 11.22 13.86 -11.15
CA ASP A 377 11.92 13.66 -9.88
C ASP A 377 11.99 12.17 -9.52
N PRO A 378 13.18 11.64 -9.20
CA PRO A 378 13.36 10.28 -8.71
C PRO A 378 12.90 10.13 -7.26
N VAL A 379 12.89 8.90 -6.74
CA VAL A 379 12.39 8.55 -5.40
C VAL A 379 13.03 9.41 -4.30
N LYS A 380 14.38 9.57 -4.31
CA LYS A 380 15.11 10.39 -3.33
C LYS A 380 14.58 11.83 -3.32
N LYS A 381 14.48 12.44 -4.49
CA LYS A 381 14.03 13.84 -4.61
C LYS A 381 12.59 14.02 -4.12
N LEU A 382 11.71 13.08 -4.45
CA LEU A 382 10.34 13.07 -3.94
C LEU A 382 10.31 12.94 -2.41
N MET A 383 11.13 12.05 -1.83
CA MET A 383 11.21 11.90 -0.37
C MET A 383 11.64 13.20 0.33
N GLU A 384 12.64 13.89 -0.22
CA GLU A 384 13.13 15.18 0.29
C GLU A 384 12.08 16.28 0.20
N ASP A 385 11.49 16.46 -0.98
CA ASP A 385 10.57 17.57 -1.25
C ASP A 385 9.25 17.44 -0.50
N TYR A 386 8.79 16.20 -0.27
CA TYR A 386 7.50 15.93 0.36
C TYR A 386 7.61 15.40 1.80
N GLY A 387 8.77 15.60 2.43
CA GLY A 387 8.96 15.43 3.87
C GLY A 387 8.83 13.99 4.32
N VAL A 388 9.44 13.02 3.62
CA VAL A 388 9.62 11.69 4.17
C VAL A 388 10.55 11.79 5.38
N SER A 389 10.10 11.28 6.53
CA SER A 389 10.81 11.39 7.81
C SER A 389 11.96 10.39 7.90
N ALA A 390 11.72 9.16 7.44
CA ALA A 390 12.74 8.11 7.43
C ALA A 390 12.42 7.05 6.35
N PHE A 391 13.49 6.51 5.78
CA PHE A 391 13.52 5.28 5.00
C PHE A 391 14.21 4.21 5.81
N PHE A 392 13.47 3.17 6.20
CA PHE A 392 13.97 2.01 6.93
C PHE A 392 14.18 0.85 5.97
N HIS A 393 15.34 0.18 6.04
CA HIS A 393 15.65 -0.96 5.18
C HIS A 393 16.45 -2.03 5.93
N GLY A 394 16.39 -3.25 5.45
CA GLY A 394 17.18 -4.40 5.90
C GLY A 394 18.40 -4.65 5.02
N HIS A 395 18.63 -5.92 4.67
CA HIS A 395 19.61 -6.45 3.71
C HIS A 395 21.09 -6.27 4.13
N ASP A 396 21.48 -5.12 4.64
CA ASP A 396 22.88 -4.80 4.95
C ASP A 396 23.32 -5.33 6.32
N HIS A 397 22.41 -5.95 7.08
CA HIS A 397 22.63 -6.73 8.30
C HIS A 397 23.30 -5.99 9.45
N GLN A 398 23.24 -4.66 9.47
CA GLN A 398 23.82 -3.85 10.52
C GLN A 398 22.95 -2.67 10.85
N TYR A 399 23.02 -2.21 12.10
CA TYR A 399 22.42 -0.95 12.44
C TYR A 399 23.24 0.18 11.82
N ALA A 400 22.63 0.97 10.93
CA ALA A 400 23.23 2.21 10.45
C ALA A 400 22.20 3.33 10.42
N TYR A 401 22.59 4.48 10.96
CA TYR A 401 21.80 5.71 10.94
C TYR A 401 22.55 6.78 10.17
N GLU A 402 21.91 7.38 9.20
CA GLU A 402 22.41 8.51 8.44
C GLU A 402 21.30 9.54 8.22
N LEU A 403 21.62 10.82 8.34
CA LEU A 403 20.70 11.91 8.00
C LEU A 403 21.20 12.65 6.75
N ARG A 404 20.41 12.66 5.69
CA ARG A 404 20.76 13.34 4.45
C ARG A 404 19.56 14.09 3.89
N ASP A 405 19.76 15.39 3.62
CA ASP A 405 18.76 16.24 2.98
C ASP A 405 17.37 16.19 3.66
N GLY A 406 17.36 16.08 5.01
CA GLY A 406 16.15 16.02 5.83
C GLY A 406 15.55 14.62 6.01
N VAL A 407 16.01 13.61 5.27
CA VAL A 407 15.54 12.22 5.35
C VAL A 407 16.53 11.39 6.16
N VAL A 408 16.02 10.59 7.09
CA VAL A 408 16.80 9.57 7.80
C VAL A 408 16.85 8.32 6.92
N TYR A 409 18.06 7.84 6.58
CA TYR A 409 18.31 6.55 5.98
C TYR A 409 18.77 5.60 7.07
N HIS A 410 18.02 4.52 7.29
CA HIS A 410 18.25 3.64 8.42
C HIS A 410 18.29 2.17 8.00
N SER A 411 19.50 1.58 8.06
CA SER A 411 19.68 0.14 7.92
C SER A 411 19.41 -0.57 9.23
N LEU A 412 18.64 -1.65 9.19
CA LEU A 412 18.30 -2.45 10.36
C LEU A 412 19.39 -3.48 10.68
N PRO A 413 19.63 -3.75 11.98
CA PRO A 413 20.47 -4.87 12.36
C PRO A 413 19.81 -6.21 12.04
N ALA A 414 20.59 -7.21 11.63
CA ALA A 414 20.09 -8.58 11.43
C ALA A 414 19.59 -9.16 12.76
N ALA A 415 18.26 -9.31 12.87
CA ALA A 415 17.57 -9.60 14.13
C ALA A 415 17.89 -10.99 14.70
N GLY A 416 18.22 -11.96 13.83
CA GLY A 416 18.58 -13.32 14.21
C GLY A 416 20.08 -13.64 14.17
N PHE A 417 20.95 -12.67 13.95
CA PHE A 417 22.39 -12.93 13.79
C PHE A 417 22.98 -13.67 14.99
N SER A 418 23.67 -14.79 14.72
CA SER A 418 24.21 -15.68 15.77
C SER A 418 25.50 -15.21 16.40
N GLY A 419 26.18 -14.26 15.77
CA GLY A 419 27.45 -13.71 16.23
C GLY A 419 27.31 -12.52 17.16
N SER A 420 28.44 -11.96 17.56
CA SER A 420 28.54 -10.65 18.22
C SER A 420 29.43 -9.77 17.37
N GLY A 421 28.96 -8.60 17.00
CA GLY A 421 29.70 -7.69 16.13
C GLY A 421 29.02 -7.49 14.78
N PHE A 422 29.80 -7.06 13.82
CA PHE A 422 29.36 -6.96 12.43
C PHE A 422 29.37 -8.33 11.77
N ASN A 423 28.44 -8.57 10.87
CA ASN A 423 28.41 -9.78 10.08
C ASN A 423 29.11 -9.61 8.71
N ILE A 424 28.75 -10.41 7.70
CA ILE A 424 29.44 -10.42 6.40
C ILE A 424 29.45 -9.09 5.65
N TYR A 425 28.53 -8.18 5.95
CA TYR A 425 28.44 -6.86 5.33
C TYR A 425 29.04 -5.74 6.19
N SER A 426 29.85 -6.10 7.19
CA SER A 426 30.52 -5.15 8.09
C SER A 426 31.51 -4.21 7.39
N GLU A 427 31.84 -4.49 6.13
CA GLU A 427 32.69 -3.65 5.28
C GLU A 427 31.93 -2.44 4.69
N ALA A 428 30.76 -2.15 5.18
CA ALA A 428 29.99 -1.01 4.73
C ALA A 428 30.68 0.33 5.09
N ASN A 429 31.87 0.52 4.52
CA ASN A 429 32.54 1.82 4.41
C ASN A 429 31.66 2.90 3.73
N GLN A 430 30.52 2.50 3.26
CA GLN A 430 29.52 3.32 2.59
C GLN A 430 28.58 4.01 3.57
N TYR A 431 28.49 3.53 4.84
CA TYR A 431 27.78 4.22 5.89
C TYR A 431 28.70 5.20 6.60
N THR A 432 28.33 6.47 6.65
CA THR A 432 29.22 7.57 7.02
C THR A 432 28.98 8.15 8.40
N GLU A 433 27.87 7.77 9.06
CA GLU A 433 27.54 8.34 10.37
C GLU A 433 27.60 7.28 11.48
N ARG A 434 26.45 6.84 12.00
CA ARG A 434 26.41 5.92 13.13
C ARG A 434 26.20 4.49 12.66
N VAL A 435 27.20 3.63 12.85
CA VAL A 435 27.11 2.19 12.56
C VAL A 435 27.35 1.40 13.84
N LEU A 436 26.50 0.41 14.13
CA LEU A 436 26.56 -0.46 15.29
C LEU A 436 26.34 -1.92 14.88
N PRO A 437 26.90 -2.89 15.64
CA PRO A 437 26.76 -4.29 15.33
C PRO A 437 25.36 -4.85 15.60
N SER A 438 25.04 -5.96 14.94
CA SER A 438 23.89 -6.83 15.21
C SER A 438 24.17 -7.74 16.43
N PRO A 439 23.16 -8.48 17.01
CA PRO A 439 21.75 -8.46 16.63
C PRO A 439 20.91 -7.48 17.46
N GLY A 440 19.73 -7.14 16.93
CA GLY A 440 18.78 -6.29 17.62
C GLY A 440 17.56 -5.96 16.76
N HIS A 441 16.76 -5.01 17.24
CA HIS A 441 15.59 -4.50 16.52
C HIS A 441 15.38 -3.01 16.84
N LEU A 442 14.47 -2.35 16.15
CA LEU A 442 14.10 -0.98 16.43
C LEU A 442 12.74 -0.92 17.14
N ARG A 443 12.67 -0.04 18.12
CA ARG A 443 11.44 0.43 18.73
C ARG A 443 11.25 1.90 18.39
N VAL A 444 10.12 2.25 17.79
CA VAL A 444 9.79 3.63 17.45
C VAL A 444 8.60 4.08 18.29
N THR A 445 8.79 5.18 19.02
CA THR A 445 7.73 5.84 19.79
C THR A 445 7.38 7.15 19.09
N VAL A 446 6.16 7.24 18.59
CA VAL A 446 5.64 8.45 17.92
C VAL A 446 4.77 9.24 18.89
N THR A 447 5.04 10.54 18.98
CA THR A 447 4.25 11.52 19.69
C THR A 447 3.97 12.71 18.76
N PRO A 448 3.04 13.61 19.10
CA PRO A 448 2.85 14.84 18.30
C PRO A 448 4.08 15.75 18.22
N GLN A 449 5.02 15.63 19.16
CA GLN A 449 6.19 16.50 19.27
C GLN A 449 7.43 15.90 18.62
N GLN A 450 7.56 14.57 18.62
CA GLN A 450 8.71 13.88 18.03
C GLN A 450 8.43 12.38 17.86
N ALA A 451 9.11 11.76 16.92
CA ALA A 451 9.30 10.32 16.90
C ALA A 451 10.69 9.99 17.48
N THR A 452 10.73 9.04 18.42
CA THR A 452 11.98 8.56 19.03
C THR A 452 12.25 7.14 18.54
N VAL A 453 13.41 6.93 17.96
CA VAL A 453 13.86 5.62 17.46
C VAL A 453 14.94 5.09 18.38
N ASP A 454 14.69 3.96 19.00
CA ASP A 454 15.60 3.23 19.88
C ASP A 454 16.11 1.96 19.21
N TYR A 455 17.41 1.77 19.20
CA TYR A 455 18.03 0.49 18.87
C TYR A 455 18.10 -0.38 20.12
N ILE A 456 17.34 -1.45 20.15
CA ILE A 456 17.28 -2.42 21.24
C ILE A 456 18.20 -3.61 20.91
N ALA A 457 19.25 -3.79 21.70
CA ALA A 457 20.12 -4.95 21.54
C ALA A 457 19.41 -6.22 21.94
N THR A 458 19.58 -7.30 21.20
CA THR A 458 19.02 -8.62 21.54
C THR A 458 19.51 -9.09 22.91
N SER A 459 20.82 -8.98 23.18
CA SER A 459 21.39 -9.33 24.47
C SER A 459 21.04 -8.29 25.52
N GLY A 460 20.23 -8.70 26.51
CA GLY A 460 19.86 -7.87 27.65
C GLY A 460 18.74 -6.85 27.39
N GLY A 461 18.24 -6.69 26.17
CA GLY A 461 17.12 -5.79 25.86
C GLY A 461 17.39 -4.31 26.12
N GLY A 462 18.65 -3.90 26.21
CA GLY A 462 19.04 -2.51 26.49
C GLY A 462 19.05 -1.64 25.23
N VAL A 463 18.83 -0.32 25.42
CA VAL A 463 18.96 0.68 24.35
C VAL A 463 20.44 0.93 24.07
N ASN A 464 20.90 0.59 22.87
CA ASN A 464 22.27 0.84 22.42
C ASN A 464 22.45 2.22 21.79
N HIS A 465 21.42 2.72 21.13
CA HIS A 465 21.41 4.06 20.53
C HIS A 465 19.99 4.58 20.46
N THR A 466 19.84 5.90 20.51
CA THR A 466 18.57 6.57 20.32
C THR A 466 18.77 7.85 19.51
N TYR A 467 17.79 8.18 18.70
CA TYR A 467 17.70 9.48 18.03
C TYR A 467 16.23 9.91 17.91
N THR A 468 16.01 11.17 17.55
CA THR A 468 14.68 11.72 17.39
C THR A 468 14.49 12.32 16.01
N ILE A 469 13.27 12.22 15.50
CA ILE A 469 12.81 12.84 14.27
C ILE A 469 11.72 13.84 14.66
N LEU A 470 11.85 15.08 14.19
CA LEU A 470 10.83 16.09 14.42
C LEU A 470 9.66 15.90 13.43
N PRO A 471 8.43 16.25 13.82
CA PRO A 471 7.32 16.22 12.88
C PRO A 471 7.57 17.19 11.72
N ASN A 472 7.15 16.84 10.54
CA ASN A 472 7.07 17.79 9.45
C ASN A 472 6.22 18.98 9.89
N ALA A 473 6.60 20.18 9.48
CA ALA A 473 5.68 21.30 9.58
C ALA A 473 4.39 20.91 8.87
N PRO A 474 3.20 21.27 9.40
CA PRO A 474 1.96 21.02 8.69
C PRO A 474 2.14 21.54 7.26
N ALA A 475 1.95 20.67 6.27
CA ALA A 475 2.01 21.08 4.89
C ALA A 475 1.05 22.27 4.73
N ALA A 476 1.50 23.34 4.13
CA ALA A 476 0.61 24.44 3.77
C ALA A 476 -0.54 23.84 2.95
N THR A 477 -1.76 24.20 3.29
CA THR A 477 -2.92 23.75 2.55
C THR A 477 -3.63 24.92 1.92
N HIS A 478 -4.23 24.69 0.78
CA HIS A 478 -4.95 25.68 0.02
C HIS A 478 -6.34 25.17 -0.34
N ASP A 479 -7.30 26.08 -0.38
CA ASP A 479 -8.68 25.76 -0.71
C ASP A 479 -8.93 25.90 -2.22
N LEU A 480 -9.38 24.82 -2.85
CA LEU A 480 -9.94 24.82 -4.18
C LEU A 480 -11.44 24.98 -4.11
N THR A 481 -11.95 26.13 -4.54
CA THR A 481 -13.39 26.36 -4.68
C THR A 481 -13.81 26.03 -6.10
N ILE A 482 -14.74 25.08 -6.24
CA ILE A 482 -15.26 24.64 -7.54
C ILE A 482 -16.74 25.08 -7.66
N ALA A 483 -17.10 25.66 -8.81
CA ALA A 483 -18.48 26.00 -9.17
C ALA A 483 -18.86 25.36 -10.51
N ALA A 484 -20.18 25.21 -10.73
CA ALA A 484 -20.79 24.83 -12.00
C ALA A 484 -21.85 25.86 -12.35
N GLU A 485 -21.66 26.54 -13.49
CA GLU A 485 -22.49 27.69 -13.85
C GLU A 485 -23.08 27.55 -15.27
N PRO A 486 -24.34 27.91 -15.48
CA PRO A 486 -25.36 28.24 -14.47
C PRO A 486 -25.72 27.02 -13.61
N VAL A 487 -26.22 27.26 -12.38
CA VAL A 487 -26.61 26.18 -11.48
C VAL A 487 -27.64 25.26 -12.13
N GLY A 488 -27.41 23.95 -12.05
CA GLY A 488 -28.32 22.91 -12.60
C GLY A 488 -28.02 22.56 -14.07
N THR A 489 -27.03 23.16 -14.72
CA THR A 489 -26.68 22.89 -16.12
C THR A 489 -25.55 21.85 -16.28
N GLY A 490 -24.96 21.42 -15.17
CA GLY A 490 -23.92 20.39 -15.13
C GLY A 490 -23.45 20.10 -13.71
N ALA A 491 -22.52 19.17 -13.60
CA ALA A 491 -21.84 18.78 -12.37
C ALA A 491 -20.34 18.84 -12.58
N THR A 492 -19.58 18.75 -11.48
CA THR A 492 -18.12 18.62 -11.51
C THR A 492 -17.64 17.47 -10.64
N THR A 493 -16.44 16.98 -10.91
CA THR A 493 -15.67 16.10 -10.05
C THR A 493 -14.32 16.75 -9.80
N PRO A 494 -13.96 17.08 -8.53
CA PRO A 494 -14.78 17.04 -7.31
C PRO A 494 -16.07 17.85 -7.43
N ALA A 495 -17.06 17.54 -6.57
CA ALA A 495 -18.36 18.24 -6.59
C ALA A 495 -18.21 19.75 -6.33
N PRO A 496 -19.16 20.60 -6.78
CA PRO A 496 -19.11 22.02 -6.44
C PRO A 496 -19.02 22.25 -4.93
N GLY A 497 -18.12 23.13 -4.50
CA GLY A 497 -17.83 23.41 -3.09
C GLY A 497 -16.37 23.76 -2.86
N VAL A 498 -15.98 23.78 -1.58
CA VAL A 498 -14.60 24.01 -1.15
C VAL A 498 -13.95 22.66 -0.81
N HIS A 499 -12.77 22.42 -1.34
CA HIS A 499 -11.94 21.22 -1.14
C HIS A 499 -10.53 21.65 -0.78
N THR A 500 -10.01 21.18 0.35
CA THR A 500 -8.68 21.56 0.83
C THR A 500 -7.64 20.55 0.33
N TYR A 501 -6.56 21.03 -0.25
CA TYR A 501 -5.44 20.25 -0.77
C TYR A 501 -4.11 20.79 -0.25
N THR A 502 -3.07 19.95 -0.22
CA THR A 502 -1.72 20.39 0.13
C THR A 502 -1.14 21.33 -0.92
N GLU A 503 -0.22 22.17 -0.50
CA GLU A 503 0.55 23.05 -1.39
C GLU A 503 1.21 22.21 -2.51
N ASN A 504 1.13 22.74 -3.75
CA ASN A 504 1.63 22.09 -4.97
C ASN A 504 0.89 20.79 -5.40
N ALA A 505 -0.16 20.37 -4.73
CA ALA A 505 -0.99 19.27 -5.21
C ALA A 505 -1.56 19.57 -6.60
N VAL A 506 -1.51 18.58 -7.50
CA VAL A 506 -2.14 18.66 -8.83
C VAL A 506 -3.46 17.93 -8.79
N VAL A 507 -4.55 18.69 -8.82
CA VAL A 507 -5.92 18.18 -8.68
C VAL A 507 -6.55 17.99 -10.04
N ASN A 508 -6.99 16.76 -10.35
CA ASN A 508 -7.80 16.50 -11.54
C ASN A 508 -9.22 17.04 -11.33
N ILE A 509 -9.73 17.80 -12.26
CA ILE A 509 -11.11 18.29 -12.28
C ILE A 509 -11.79 17.91 -13.58
N THR A 510 -13.07 17.56 -13.50
CA THR A 510 -13.88 17.16 -14.66
C THR A 510 -15.23 17.86 -14.61
N ALA A 511 -15.64 18.44 -15.72
CA ALA A 511 -16.97 19.00 -15.93
C ALA A 511 -17.86 17.99 -16.65
N ILE A 512 -19.07 17.78 -16.12
CA ILE A 512 -20.05 16.79 -16.61
C ILE A 512 -21.35 17.54 -16.96
N PRO A 513 -21.63 17.80 -18.24
CA PRO A 513 -22.86 18.49 -18.63
C PRO A 513 -24.13 17.74 -18.23
N ALA A 514 -25.16 18.47 -17.83
CA ALA A 514 -26.50 17.93 -17.67
C ALA A 514 -27.16 17.69 -19.07
N PRO A 515 -28.21 16.85 -19.14
CA PRO A 515 -28.92 16.65 -20.40
C PRO A 515 -29.40 17.95 -21.03
N GLY A 516 -29.12 18.15 -22.31
CA GLY A 516 -29.44 19.37 -23.05
C GLY A 516 -28.41 20.50 -22.92
N TYR A 517 -27.28 20.25 -22.27
CA TYR A 517 -26.19 21.21 -22.15
C TYR A 517 -24.89 20.62 -22.68
N ALA A 518 -23.93 21.48 -23.05
CA ALA A 518 -22.57 21.14 -23.42
C ALA A 518 -21.59 21.92 -22.51
N PHE A 519 -20.42 21.35 -22.25
CA PHE A 519 -19.35 22.06 -21.57
C PHE A 519 -18.86 23.20 -22.48
N ASP A 520 -18.71 24.39 -21.92
CA ASP A 520 -18.17 25.55 -22.63
C ASP A 520 -16.69 25.74 -22.33
N GLN A 521 -16.36 26.06 -21.12
CA GLN A 521 -14.99 26.25 -20.66
C GLN A 521 -14.87 26.24 -19.14
N TRP A 522 -13.67 26.07 -18.65
CA TRP A 522 -13.29 26.41 -17.30
C TRP A 522 -12.87 27.88 -17.19
N THR A 523 -13.20 28.53 -16.10
CA THR A 523 -12.64 29.82 -15.68
C THR A 523 -11.78 29.60 -14.44
N GLY A 524 -10.68 30.39 -14.30
CA GLY A 524 -9.70 30.23 -13.22
C GLY A 524 -8.38 29.62 -13.71
N PRO A 525 -7.41 29.41 -12.82
CA PRO A 525 -6.07 28.94 -13.17
C PRO A 525 -6.05 27.40 -13.35
N VAL A 526 -6.55 26.94 -14.47
CA VAL A 526 -6.54 25.54 -14.90
C VAL A 526 -5.50 25.31 -15.99
N ALA A 527 -5.01 24.08 -16.15
CA ALA A 527 -4.00 23.74 -17.15
C ALA A 527 -4.54 23.87 -18.59
N ASP A 528 -5.79 23.47 -18.83
CA ASP A 528 -6.48 23.64 -20.11
C ASP A 528 -7.94 24.04 -19.87
N ALA A 529 -8.27 25.27 -20.15
CA ALA A 529 -9.61 25.81 -19.95
C ALA A 529 -10.64 25.27 -20.95
N GLY A 530 -10.22 24.80 -22.13
CA GLY A 530 -11.08 24.27 -23.17
C GLY A 530 -11.41 22.77 -23.03
N SER A 531 -10.68 22.05 -22.20
CA SER A 531 -10.91 20.61 -21.96
C SER A 531 -11.88 20.39 -20.80
N SER A 532 -12.90 19.55 -20.99
CA SER A 532 -13.81 19.18 -19.90
C SER A 532 -13.12 18.47 -18.75
N SER A 533 -11.98 17.80 -18.99
CA SER A 533 -11.11 17.22 -17.98
C SER A 533 -9.75 17.90 -18.02
N THR A 534 -9.34 18.50 -16.91
CA THR A 534 -8.10 19.28 -16.79
C THR A 534 -7.55 19.20 -15.37
N THR A 535 -6.51 19.95 -15.06
CA THR A 535 -5.88 19.96 -13.73
C THR A 535 -5.75 21.38 -13.16
N VAL A 536 -5.69 21.45 -11.83
CA VAL A 536 -5.37 22.66 -11.06
C VAL A 536 -4.18 22.35 -10.17
N THR A 537 -3.16 23.22 -10.18
CA THR A 537 -2.02 23.15 -9.24
C THR A 537 -2.25 24.09 -8.07
N MET A 538 -2.16 23.58 -6.86
CA MET A 538 -2.52 24.25 -5.61
C MET A 538 -1.34 25.02 -5.01
N GLY A 539 -0.91 26.13 -5.63
CA GLY A 539 0.14 27.03 -5.08
C GLY A 539 -0.42 28.17 -4.19
N SER A 540 -1.72 28.28 -4.07
CA SER A 540 -2.49 29.24 -3.24
C SER A 540 -3.95 28.81 -3.25
N ASP A 541 -4.82 29.51 -2.50
CA ASP A 541 -6.26 29.35 -2.64
C ASP A 541 -6.71 29.68 -4.06
N VAL A 542 -7.46 28.77 -4.68
CA VAL A 542 -7.87 28.81 -6.07
C VAL A 542 -9.39 28.71 -6.19
N SER A 543 -9.97 29.47 -7.11
CA SER A 543 -11.37 29.32 -7.50
C SER A 543 -11.46 29.02 -8.99
N VAL A 544 -12.21 27.98 -9.33
CA VAL A 544 -12.49 27.57 -10.72
C VAL A 544 -13.99 27.39 -10.91
N SER A 545 -14.48 27.66 -12.11
CA SER A 545 -15.88 27.43 -12.46
C SER A 545 -15.99 26.77 -13.82
N ALA A 546 -16.75 25.66 -13.89
CA ALA A 546 -17.16 25.06 -15.14
C ALA A 546 -18.36 25.84 -15.72
N SER A 547 -18.23 26.32 -16.95
CA SER A 547 -19.32 26.97 -17.67
C SER A 547 -20.01 25.96 -18.59
N PHE A 548 -21.35 25.97 -18.59
CA PHE A 548 -22.16 25.14 -19.46
C PHE A 548 -23.12 25.98 -20.28
N ILE A 549 -23.26 25.66 -21.55
CA ILE A 549 -24.18 26.33 -22.48
C ILE A 549 -25.22 25.34 -22.98
N PRO A 550 -26.40 25.77 -23.43
CA PRO A 550 -27.34 24.89 -24.10
C PRO A 550 -26.67 24.18 -25.27
N ALA A 551 -26.77 22.86 -25.30
CA ALA A 551 -26.30 22.07 -26.43
C ALA A 551 -27.20 22.32 -27.64
N ARG A 552 -26.65 22.22 -28.83
CA ARG A 552 -27.36 22.45 -30.08
C ARG A 552 -27.75 21.12 -30.72
N SER A 553 -28.90 21.11 -31.36
CA SER A 553 -29.36 19.94 -32.12
C SER A 553 -28.32 19.46 -33.13
N GLY A 554 -27.93 18.19 -33.05
CA GLY A 554 -26.89 17.59 -33.89
C GLY A 554 -25.48 17.52 -33.29
N ASP A 555 -25.24 18.16 -32.12
CA ASP A 555 -24.00 18.07 -31.37
C ASP A 555 -24.18 17.02 -30.25
N ILE A 556 -23.94 15.78 -30.55
CA ILE A 556 -24.25 14.67 -29.65
C ILE A 556 -23.10 14.37 -28.71
N ASN A 557 -21.87 14.58 -29.18
CA ASN A 557 -20.66 14.38 -28.40
C ASN A 557 -20.26 15.61 -27.58
N GLY A 558 -20.92 16.77 -27.79
CA GLY A 558 -20.68 17.99 -27.03
C GLY A 558 -19.41 18.75 -27.46
N ASP A 559 -18.84 18.47 -28.63
CA ASP A 559 -17.60 19.08 -29.11
C ASP A 559 -17.83 20.41 -29.87
N LYS A 560 -19.09 20.86 -29.96
CA LYS A 560 -19.54 22.08 -30.66
C LYS A 560 -19.37 22.02 -32.18
N ALA A 561 -19.08 20.87 -32.73
CA ALA A 561 -19.07 20.61 -34.16
C ALA A 561 -20.26 19.71 -34.55
N TYR A 562 -20.77 19.86 -35.74
CA TYR A 562 -21.91 19.09 -36.28
C TYR A 562 -21.44 18.30 -37.48
N ASN A 563 -20.93 17.10 -37.23
CA ASN A 563 -20.17 16.39 -38.25
C ASN A 563 -20.38 14.85 -38.21
N SER A 564 -19.56 14.14 -38.93
CA SER A 564 -19.66 12.68 -39.03
C SER A 564 -19.41 11.94 -37.71
N THR A 565 -18.75 12.58 -36.72
CA THR A 565 -18.53 11.97 -35.40
C THR A 565 -19.85 11.89 -34.63
N ASP A 566 -20.69 12.93 -34.70
CA ASP A 566 -22.04 12.93 -34.10
C ASP A 566 -22.94 11.89 -34.74
N ALA A 567 -22.93 11.83 -36.07
CA ALA A 567 -23.67 10.81 -36.81
C ALA A 567 -23.22 9.38 -36.43
N LEU A 568 -21.92 9.18 -36.24
CA LEU A 568 -21.37 7.88 -35.81
C LEU A 568 -21.87 7.51 -34.42
N VAL A 569 -21.96 8.45 -33.48
CA VAL A 569 -22.49 8.20 -32.12
C VAL A 569 -23.94 7.70 -32.21
N ILE A 570 -24.79 8.30 -33.04
CA ILE A 570 -26.17 7.83 -33.26
C ILE A 570 -26.18 6.39 -33.81
N LEU A 571 -25.39 6.11 -34.84
CA LEU A 571 -25.36 4.79 -35.46
C LEU A 571 -24.86 3.70 -34.51
N LEU A 572 -23.85 3.98 -33.72
CA LEU A 572 -23.37 3.07 -32.70
C LEU A 572 -24.40 2.84 -31.59
N CYS A 573 -25.11 3.89 -31.20
CA CYS A 573 -26.18 3.81 -30.22
C CYS A 573 -27.36 2.98 -30.71
N GLU A 574 -27.78 3.19 -31.95
CA GLU A 574 -28.86 2.38 -32.60
C GLU A 574 -28.47 0.90 -32.74
N ALA A 575 -27.18 0.64 -32.97
CA ALA A 575 -26.62 -0.72 -32.99
C ALA A 575 -26.52 -1.37 -31.60
N GLY A 576 -26.90 -0.68 -30.52
CA GLY A 576 -26.88 -1.22 -29.16
C GLY A 576 -25.50 -1.29 -28.53
N ILE A 577 -24.52 -0.53 -29.02
CA ILE A 577 -23.15 -0.51 -28.47
C ILE A 577 -23.10 0.37 -27.22
N THR A 578 -22.93 -0.25 -26.07
CA THR A 578 -22.99 0.42 -24.75
C THR A 578 -21.72 1.17 -24.36
N SER A 579 -20.60 0.95 -25.04
CA SER A 579 -19.33 1.67 -24.78
C SER A 579 -19.40 3.18 -25.01
N ILE A 580 -20.48 3.66 -25.64
CA ILE A 580 -20.74 5.08 -25.90
C ILE A 580 -21.77 5.68 -24.92
N ALA A 581 -22.12 4.97 -23.86
CA ALA A 581 -23.12 5.43 -22.87
C ALA A 581 -22.82 6.82 -22.28
N GLN A 582 -21.57 7.26 -22.29
CA GLN A 582 -21.16 8.61 -21.89
C GLN A 582 -21.76 9.74 -22.75
N PHE A 583 -22.14 9.46 -23.96
CA PHE A 583 -22.80 10.41 -24.87
C PHE A 583 -24.32 10.32 -24.81
N CYS A 584 -24.88 9.45 -24.00
CA CYS A 584 -26.30 9.31 -23.77
C CYS A 584 -26.72 10.07 -22.49
N PRO A 585 -27.85 10.73 -22.44
CA PRO A 585 -28.96 10.69 -23.39
C PRO A 585 -28.74 11.61 -24.60
N CYS A 586 -28.90 11.05 -25.77
CA CYS A 586 -28.66 11.74 -27.03
C CYS A 586 -29.86 12.59 -27.48
N ASN A 587 -30.47 13.37 -26.58
CA ASN A 587 -31.63 14.22 -26.94
C ASN A 587 -31.30 15.16 -28.11
N CYS A 588 -30.02 15.59 -28.20
CA CYS A 588 -29.55 16.40 -29.32
C CYS A 588 -29.49 15.65 -30.64
N GLY A 589 -29.67 14.35 -30.64
CA GLY A 589 -29.69 13.50 -31.83
C GLY A 589 -30.99 13.53 -32.61
N ASP A 590 -32.12 13.91 -32.01
CA ASP A 590 -33.39 14.08 -32.70
C ASP A 590 -33.38 15.38 -33.50
N VAL A 591 -32.73 15.36 -34.64
CA VAL A 591 -32.59 16.56 -35.50
C VAL A 591 -33.76 16.74 -36.45
N ASN A 592 -34.61 15.72 -36.63
CA ASN A 592 -35.82 15.80 -37.44
C ASN A 592 -37.07 16.14 -36.62
N GLY A 593 -37.02 16.05 -35.29
CA GLY A 593 -38.08 16.41 -34.36
C GLY A 593 -39.23 15.38 -34.32
N ASP A 594 -38.96 14.12 -34.67
CA ASP A 594 -39.99 13.05 -34.65
C ASP A 594 -40.09 12.37 -33.26
N GLY A 595 -39.23 12.72 -32.33
CA GLY A 595 -39.21 12.20 -30.98
C GLY A 595 -38.41 10.90 -30.81
N VAL A 596 -37.67 10.46 -31.82
CA VAL A 596 -36.86 9.22 -31.81
C VAL A 596 -35.49 9.46 -32.44
N VAL A 597 -34.42 9.18 -31.70
CA VAL A 597 -33.05 9.24 -32.21
C VAL A 597 -32.72 7.93 -32.94
N ASN A 598 -32.46 8.00 -34.26
CA ASN A 598 -32.16 6.84 -35.10
C ASN A 598 -31.26 7.19 -36.29
N SER A 599 -31.04 6.21 -37.18
CA SER A 599 -30.23 6.37 -38.39
C SER A 599 -30.70 7.48 -39.35
N THR A 600 -31.98 7.87 -39.29
CA THR A 600 -32.51 9.00 -40.08
C THR A 600 -31.86 10.30 -39.65
N ASP A 601 -31.73 10.50 -38.34
CA ASP A 601 -31.05 11.68 -37.76
C ASP A 601 -29.57 11.70 -38.09
N ALA A 602 -28.91 10.54 -37.99
CA ALA A 602 -27.51 10.41 -38.39
C ALA A 602 -27.31 10.81 -39.86
N LEU A 603 -28.21 10.41 -40.75
CA LEU A 603 -28.17 10.81 -42.15
C LEU A 603 -28.35 12.32 -42.36
N ILE A 604 -29.23 12.95 -41.58
CA ILE A 604 -29.46 14.41 -41.63
C ILE A 604 -28.21 15.16 -41.19
N ILE A 605 -27.55 14.71 -40.13
CA ILE A 605 -26.29 15.31 -39.66
C ILE A 605 -25.21 15.17 -40.73
N LEU A 606 -25.08 14.01 -41.37
CA LEU A 606 -24.12 13.78 -42.45
C LEU A 606 -24.40 14.69 -43.67
N ILE A 607 -25.67 14.82 -44.08
CA ILE A 607 -26.08 15.73 -45.14
C ILE A 607 -25.70 17.18 -44.82
N ASN A 608 -25.97 17.61 -43.57
CA ASN A 608 -25.63 18.92 -43.13
C ASN A 608 -24.09 19.15 -43.08
N SER A 609 -23.35 18.17 -42.56
CA SER A 609 -21.89 18.18 -42.52
C SER A 609 -21.26 18.24 -43.94
N ALA A 610 -21.90 17.65 -44.93
CA ALA A 610 -21.48 17.71 -46.33
C ALA A 610 -21.84 19.06 -47.03
N GLY A 611 -22.47 19.97 -46.31
CA GLY A 611 -22.90 21.27 -46.88
C GLY A 611 -24.09 21.14 -47.83
N ILE A 612 -24.84 20.06 -47.80
CA ILE A 612 -26.03 19.86 -48.64
C ILE A 612 -27.22 20.58 -47.97
N PRO A 613 -27.88 21.52 -48.68
CA PRO A 613 -29.04 22.23 -48.12
C PRO A 613 -30.15 21.25 -47.65
N ASN A 614 -30.63 21.44 -46.45
CA ASN A 614 -31.74 20.68 -45.88
C ASN A 614 -32.62 21.63 -45.02
N SER A 615 -33.81 21.17 -44.66
CA SER A 615 -34.78 21.93 -43.89
C SER A 615 -34.69 21.73 -42.38
N TYR A 616 -33.75 20.91 -41.94
CA TYR A 616 -33.58 20.57 -40.51
C TYR A 616 -32.68 21.57 -39.79
N GLN A 617 -32.83 21.68 -38.47
CA GLN A 617 -32.18 22.72 -37.64
C GLN A 617 -30.88 22.25 -36.98
N VAL A 618 -30.06 21.49 -37.70
CA VAL A 618 -28.75 21.04 -37.18
C VAL A 618 -27.89 22.25 -36.83
N GLY A 619 -27.45 22.31 -35.55
CA GLY A 619 -26.61 23.38 -35.06
C GLY A 619 -27.30 24.73 -34.80
N THR A 620 -28.60 24.86 -35.07
CA THR A 620 -29.33 26.13 -34.95
C THR A 620 -30.40 26.11 -33.85
N ALA A 621 -30.96 24.95 -33.51
CA ALA A 621 -31.93 24.78 -32.44
C ALA A 621 -31.26 24.23 -31.18
N ASP A 622 -31.80 24.59 -30.01
CA ASP A 622 -31.39 24.01 -28.73
C ASP A 622 -31.88 22.56 -28.64
N CYS A 623 -31.10 21.70 -27.96
CA CYS A 623 -31.50 20.31 -27.75
C CYS A 623 -32.80 20.21 -26.94
N PRO A 624 -33.71 19.28 -27.28
CA PRO A 624 -34.88 19.01 -26.46
C PRO A 624 -34.46 18.52 -25.06
N THR A 625 -35.08 19.08 -24.03
CA THR A 625 -34.82 18.68 -22.62
C THR A 625 -35.71 17.53 -22.15
N SER A 626 -36.73 17.16 -22.94
CA SER A 626 -37.66 16.04 -22.65
C SER A 626 -38.40 15.59 -23.89
N GLY A 627 -39.03 14.43 -23.85
CA GLY A 627 -39.95 13.94 -24.88
C GLY A 627 -39.25 13.18 -26.03
N VAL A 628 -37.96 12.96 -25.98
CA VAL A 628 -37.21 12.19 -26.97
C VAL A 628 -37.00 10.76 -26.48
N THR A 629 -37.28 9.78 -27.35
CA THR A 629 -36.98 8.38 -27.07
C THR A 629 -35.52 8.10 -27.45
N PRO A 630 -34.65 7.75 -26.48
CA PRO A 630 -33.26 7.45 -26.77
C PRO A 630 -33.14 6.15 -27.57
N CYS A 631 -32.09 6.03 -28.36
CA CYS A 631 -31.76 4.81 -29.08
C CYS A 631 -31.39 3.64 -28.15
N PRO A 632 -31.46 2.36 -28.62
CA PRO A 632 -31.30 1.17 -27.77
C PRO A 632 -30.03 1.10 -26.94
N GLY A 633 -28.93 1.65 -27.40
CA GLY A 633 -27.66 1.69 -26.67
C GLY A 633 -27.63 2.64 -25.46
N CYS A 634 -28.67 3.50 -25.32
CA CYS A 634 -28.79 4.47 -24.22
C CYS A 634 -29.77 4.02 -23.12
N SER A 635 -30.34 2.83 -23.23
CA SER A 635 -31.31 2.29 -22.26
C SER A 635 -30.68 1.86 -20.94
N GLY A 636 -30.17 2.78 -20.13
CA GLY A 636 -29.59 2.49 -18.82
C GLY A 636 -28.83 3.65 -18.17
N GLY A 637 -28.70 4.75 -18.84
CA GLY A 637 -28.11 5.95 -18.25
C GLY A 637 -29.18 6.82 -17.58
N LYS A 638 -29.01 7.12 -16.29
CA LYS A 638 -29.75 8.15 -15.55
C LYS A 638 -29.39 9.52 -16.05
#